data_5ce682e90ae59d72ace4c199f1c19333
#
_entry.id   5ce682e90ae59d72ace4c199f1c19333
#
_cell.length_a   1.000
_cell.length_b   1.000
_cell.length_c   1.000
_cell.angle_alpha   90.00
_cell.angle_beta   90.00
_cell.angle_gamma   90.00
#
_symmetry.space_group_name_H-M   'P 1'
#
loop_
_entity.id
_entity.type
_entity.pdbx_description
1 polymer ?
#
loop_
_entity_poly.entity_id
_entity_poly.type
_entity_poly.pdbx_seq_one_letter_code
_entity_poly.pdbx_strand_id
1 'polypeptide(L)'
;MNLSKNRLWLLGAIAITAIIIVTLLFAPANNKVNSGSTYNRAPDGYGAWYAFMSKRGTEVQRWQKPFEDFAKNQDAKPPTTLLRIYSKLIPEVVSDTEKKWVEQGNTLVILGARAPVTPAPFSSLHPASAGEIKIDTGRRYPSAKKQVLDDQFGAIVWKEPVERVQFILPAPPI
;
A
#
# COMPACT_ATOMS: atom_id res chain seq x y z
N MET A 1 -41.63 37.84 22.15
CA MET A 1 -40.88 38.60 21.13
C MET A 1 -41.19 37.98 19.77
N ASN A 2 -42.17 38.56 19.03
CA ASN A 2 -42.56 38.03 17.72
C ASN A 2 -41.54 38.47 16.66
N LEU A 3 -40.63 37.58 16.31
CA LEU A 3 -39.73 37.80 15.19
C LEU A 3 -40.55 37.86 13.90
N SER A 4 -40.42 38.92 13.10
CA SER A 4 -41.09 39.00 11.80
C SER A 4 -40.61 37.83 10.93
N LYS A 5 -41.51 37.29 10.07
CA LYS A 5 -41.19 36.14 9.18
C LYS A 5 -39.85 36.32 8.44
N ASN A 6 -39.53 37.53 8.00
CA ASN A 6 -38.29 37.86 7.30
C ASN A 6 -37.03 37.67 8.18
N ARG A 7 -37.10 37.99 9.47
CA ARG A 7 -35.99 37.80 10.41
C ARG A 7 -35.75 36.30 10.70
N LEU A 8 -36.83 35.51 10.73
CA LEU A 8 -36.73 34.06 10.90
C LEU A 8 -36.06 33.40 9.71
N TRP A 9 -36.41 33.81 8.49
CA TRP A 9 -35.77 33.36 7.27
C TRP A 9 -34.28 33.75 7.20
N LEU A 10 -33.93 34.96 7.61
CA LEU A 10 -32.54 35.43 7.67
C LEU A 10 -31.70 34.60 8.65
N LEU A 11 -32.24 34.34 9.85
CA LEU A 11 -31.56 33.49 10.85
C LEU A 11 -31.38 32.04 10.34
N GLY A 12 -32.37 31.48 9.65
CA GLY A 12 -32.27 30.18 9.03
C GLY A 12 -31.19 30.10 7.95
N ALA A 13 -31.13 31.14 7.09
CA ALA A 13 -30.10 31.21 6.06
C ALA A 13 -28.67 31.31 6.66
N ILE A 14 -28.51 32.13 7.71
CA ILE A 14 -27.21 32.25 8.42
C ILE A 14 -26.82 30.89 9.05
N ALA A 15 -27.74 30.19 9.70
CA ALA A 15 -27.48 28.91 10.32
C ALA A 15 -27.07 27.86 9.30
N ILE A 16 -27.76 27.77 8.16
CA ILE A 16 -27.41 26.85 7.08
C ILE A 16 -26.03 27.18 6.51
N THR A 17 -25.74 28.45 6.26
CA THR A 17 -24.43 28.88 5.76
C THR A 17 -23.31 28.52 6.74
N ALA A 18 -23.54 28.74 8.04
CA ALA A 18 -22.58 28.37 9.07
C ALA A 18 -22.31 26.85 9.10
N ILE A 19 -23.36 26.02 8.99
CA ILE A 19 -23.23 24.57 8.92
C ILE A 19 -22.43 24.15 7.69
N ILE A 20 -22.70 24.74 6.52
CA ILE A 20 -21.95 24.44 5.29
C ILE A 20 -20.48 24.80 5.45
N ILE A 21 -20.17 25.98 6.01
CA ILE A 21 -18.78 26.40 6.22
C ILE A 21 -18.07 25.45 7.19
N VAL A 22 -18.71 25.12 8.32
CA VAL A 22 -18.15 24.16 9.28
C VAL A 22 -17.92 22.81 8.63
N THR A 23 -18.89 22.29 7.87
CA THR A 23 -18.74 21.01 7.17
C THR A 23 -17.59 21.04 6.17
N LEU A 24 -17.40 22.13 5.41
CA LEU A 24 -16.29 22.26 4.47
C LEU A 24 -14.94 22.38 5.16
N LEU A 25 -14.86 23.08 6.30
CA LEU A 25 -13.61 23.24 7.05
C LEU A 25 -13.20 21.97 7.80
N PHE A 26 -14.16 21.18 8.27
CA PHE A 26 -13.93 19.95 9.03
C PHE A 26 -14.18 18.68 8.21
N ALA A 27 -14.54 18.81 6.92
CA ALA A 27 -14.63 17.64 6.04
C ALA A 27 -13.27 16.94 6.03
N PRO A 28 -13.20 15.66 6.40
CA PRO A 28 -11.95 14.92 6.33
C PRO A 28 -11.47 14.97 4.86
N ALA A 29 -10.25 15.47 4.66
CA ALA A 29 -9.63 15.44 3.36
C ALA A 29 -9.66 13.99 2.87
N ASN A 30 -10.37 13.75 1.78
CA ASN A 30 -10.57 12.41 1.25
C ASN A 30 -9.25 11.95 0.59
N ASN A 31 -8.30 11.51 1.42
CA ASN A 31 -6.93 11.13 1.06
C ASN A 31 -6.86 9.80 0.28
N LYS A 32 -7.90 9.44 -0.46
CA LYS A 32 -7.88 8.26 -1.34
C LYS A 32 -6.72 8.26 -2.35
N VAL A 33 -6.20 9.44 -2.67
CA VAL A 33 -5.03 9.60 -3.56
C VAL A 33 -3.74 9.11 -2.89
N ASN A 34 -3.69 9.06 -1.56
CA ASN A 34 -2.49 8.70 -0.80
C ASN A 34 -2.54 7.29 -0.20
N SER A 35 -3.60 6.52 -0.44
CA SER A 35 -3.68 5.12 -0.03
C SER A 35 -2.50 4.34 -0.60
N GLY A 36 -1.82 3.54 0.23
CA GLY A 36 -0.59 2.85 -0.16
C GLY A 36 0.68 3.72 -0.17
N SER A 37 0.58 5.02 0.11
CA SER A 37 1.73 5.93 0.11
C SER A 37 2.49 5.91 1.44
N THR A 38 3.81 6.04 1.38
CA THR A 38 4.66 6.25 2.56
C THR A 38 4.51 7.64 3.18
N TYR A 39 3.81 8.57 2.52
CA TYR A 39 3.45 9.87 3.09
C TYR A 39 2.16 9.83 3.89
N ASN A 40 1.31 8.82 3.68
CA ASN A 40 0.08 8.64 4.43
C ASN A 40 0.36 7.89 5.73
N ARG A 41 -0.06 8.49 6.87
CA ARG A 41 0.06 7.89 8.21
C ARG A 41 -1.22 7.18 8.66
N ALA A 42 -2.28 7.24 7.86
CA ALA A 42 -3.51 6.49 8.12
C ALA A 42 -3.26 4.97 8.00
N PRO A 43 -4.16 4.13 8.51
CA PRO A 43 -4.00 2.67 8.49
C PRO A 43 -3.79 2.06 7.10
N ASP A 44 -4.30 2.71 6.05
CA ASP A 44 -4.15 2.34 4.64
C ASP A 44 -2.87 2.88 3.99
N GLY A 45 -2.00 3.54 4.78
CA GLY A 45 -0.72 4.09 4.33
C GLY A 45 0.49 3.36 4.92
N TYR A 46 1.65 3.60 4.36
CA TYR A 46 2.93 3.02 4.78
C TYR A 46 3.86 4.01 5.49
N GLY A 47 3.33 5.16 5.93
CA GLY A 47 4.11 6.19 6.62
C GLY A 47 4.68 5.75 7.95
N ALA A 48 3.94 4.95 8.73
CA ALA A 48 4.39 4.38 9.99
C ALA A 48 5.53 3.37 9.77
N TRP A 49 5.42 2.51 8.76
CA TRP A 49 6.47 1.57 8.37
C TRP A 49 7.75 2.32 7.94
N TYR A 50 7.62 3.35 7.10
CA TYR A 50 8.75 4.16 6.68
C TYR A 50 9.47 4.79 7.89
N ALA A 51 8.73 5.38 8.83
CA ALA A 51 9.28 5.97 10.04
C ALA A 51 9.96 4.92 10.94
N PHE A 52 9.38 3.72 11.04
CA PHE A 52 9.96 2.61 11.80
C PHE A 52 11.31 2.17 11.21
N MET A 53 11.38 1.96 9.90
CA MET A 53 12.61 1.56 9.22
C MET A 53 13.71 2.62 9.38
N SER A 54 13.37 3.91 9.19
CA SER A 54 14.30 5.02 9.40
C SER A 54 14.81 5.07 10.84
N LYS A 55 13.95 4.87 11.85
CA LYS A 55 14.36 4.83 13.26
C LYS A 55 15.30 3.67 13.58
N ARG A 56 15.21 2.56 12.88
CA ARG A 56 16.12 1.41 13.04
C ARG A 56 17.45 1.57 12.34
N GLY A 57 17.72 2.72 11.74
CA GLY A 57 18.95 2.99 11.02
C GLY A 57 19.02 2.37 9.62
N THR A 58 17.88 1.86 9.09
CA THR A 58 17.81 1.43 7.70
C THR A 58 17.78 2.66 6.81
N GLU A 59 18.72 2.76 5.88
CA GLU A 59 18.72 3.83 4.89
C GLU A 59 17.56 3.62 3.90
N VAL A 60 16.47 4.38 4.09
CA VAL A 60 15.28 4.33 3.25
C VAL A 60 15.04 5.68 2.60
N GLN A 61 14.83 5.66 1.30
CA GLN A 61 14.51 6.84 0.51
C GLN A 61 13.15 6.66 -0.17
N ARG A 62 12.44 7.78 -0.38
CA ARG A 62 11.19 7.80 -1.10
C ARG A 62 11.44 8.14 -2.55
N TRP A 63 10.84 7.37 -3.45
CA TRP A 63 10.93 7.60 -4.87
C TRP A 63 9.55 7.86 -5.47
N GLN A 64 9.37 8.96 -6.20
CA GLN A 64 8.08 9.39 -6.76
C GLN A 64 8.13 9.58 -8.29
N LYS A 65 9.28 9.31 -8.90
CA LYS A 65 9.45 9.40 -10.34
C LYS A 65 9.23 8.05 -11.01
N PRO A 66 9.08 7.99 -12.34
CA PRO A 66 9.03 6.74 -13.07
C PRO A 66 10.24 5.82 -12.75
N PHE A 67 10.03 4.52 -12.95
CA PHE A 67 11.09 3.53 -12.68
C PHE A 67 12.31 3.72 -13.58
N GLU A 68 12.11 4.15 -14.81
CA GLU A 68 13.18 4.43 -15.78
C GLU A 68 14.18 5.47 -15.27
N ASP A 69 13.70 6.47 -14.54
CA ASP A 69 14.55 7.49 -13.92
C ASP A 69 15.31 6.91 -12.72
N PHE A 70 14.66 5.99 -11.98
CA PHE A 70 15.30 5.27 -10.89
C PHE A 70 16.41 4.35 -11.39
N ALA A 71 16.16 3.59 -12.44
CA ALA A 71 17.13 2.66 -13.02
C ALA A 71 18.37 3.37 -13.59
N LYS A 72 18.24 4.64 -13.99
CA LYS A 72 19.34 5.50 -14.46
C LYS A 72 20.09 6.20 -13.32
N ASN A 73 19.53 6.20 -12.11
CA ASN A 73 20.13 6.88 -10.98
C ASN A 73 21.39 6.14 -10.51
N GLN A 74 22.55 6.77 -10.64
CA GLN A 74 23.84 6.20 -10.24
C GLN A 74 24.00 6.03 -8.74
N ASP A 75 23.16 6.71 -7.92
CA ASP A 75 23.18 6.56 -6.46
C ASP A 75 22.55 5.24 -6.00
N ALA A 76 21.69 4.66 -6.85
CA ALA A 76 21.06 3.35 -6.60
C ALA A 76 21.99 2.19 -7.01
N LYS A 77 23.14 2.08 -6.34
CA LYS A 77 24.13 1.00 -6.60
C LYS A 77 23.63 -0.34 -6.06
N PRO A 78 23.87 -1.46 -6.77
CA PRO A 78 23.57 -2.78 -6.23
C PRO A 78 24.39 -3.11 -4.96
N PRO A 79 23.80 -3.83 -3.99
CA PRO A 79 22.43 -4.35 -3.97
C PRO A 79 21.43 -3.31 -3.42
N THR A 80 20.50 -2.88 -4.24
CA THR A 80 19.40 -1.99 -3.83
C THR A 80 18.07 -2.75 -3.82
N THR A 81 17.21 -2.46 -2.86
CA THR A 81 15.85 -3.01 -2.79
C THR A 81 14.83 -1.91 -3.11
N LEU A 82 14.05 -2.11 -4.15
CA LEU A 82 12.90 -1.25 -4.47
C LEU A 82 11.62 -1.92 -3.95
N LEU A 83 10.92 -1.23 -3.04
CA LEU A 83 9.59 -1.63 -2.59
C LEU A 83 8.53 -0.82 -3.35
N ARG A 84 7.75 -1.52 -4.17
CA ARG A 84 6.61 -0.95 -4.90
C ARG A 84 5.31 -1.39 -4.25
N ILE A 85 4.47 -0.40 -3.96
CA ILE A 85 3.19 -0.63 -3.28
C ILE A 85 2.07 -0.18 -4.20
N TYR A 86 1.13 -1.06 -4.45
CA TYR A 86 -0.10 -0.75 -5.17
C TYR A 86 -1.28 -0.63 -4.22
N SER A 87 -1.95 0.51 -4.24
CA SER A 87 -3.16 0.75 -3.44
C SER A 87 -4.38 -0.03 -3.93
N LYS A 88 -4.32 -0.54 -5.17
CA LYS A 88 -5.33 -1.41 -5.77
C LYS A 88 -4.65 -2.65 -6.30
N LEU A 89 -5.33 -3.80 -6.18
CA LEU A 89 -4.82 -5.05 -6.75
C LEU A 89 -4.71 -4.91 -8.27
N ILE A 90 -3.50 -4.95 -8.78
CA ILE A 90 -3.23 -4.92 -10.22
C ILE A 90 -2.74 -6.27 -10.71
N PRO A 91 -2.97 -6.60 -11.99
CA PRO A 91 -2.26 -7.68 -12.64
C PRO A 91 -0.76 -7.43 -12.51
N GLU A 92 -0.03 -8.48 -12.19
CA GLU A 92 1.42 -8.41 -12.13
C GLU A 92 1.98 -8.15 -13.52
N VAL A 93 2.64 -7.00 -13.68
CA VAL A 93 3.38 -6.68 -14.90
C VAL A 93 4.74 -6.13 -14.46
N VAL A 94 5.76 -6.96 -14.57
CA VAL A 94 7.16 -6.53 -14.40
C VAL A 94 7.70 -6.21 -15.79
N SER A 95 8.12 -4.98 -16.01
CA SER A 95 8.67 -4.52 -17.28
C SER A 95 10.05 -5.14 -17.55
N ASP A 96 10.45 -5.17 -18.81
CA ASP A 96 11.78 -5.70 -19.16
C ASP A 96 12.92 -4.84 -18.58
N THR A 97 12.69 -3.56 -18.37
CA THR A 97 13.65 -2.68 -17.69
C THR A 97 13.82 -3.07 -16.22
N GLU A 98 12.72 -3.43 -15.56
CA GLU A 98 12.77 -3.91 -14.17
C GLU A 98 13.44 -5.27 -14.05
N LYS A 99 13.17 -6.19 -14.97
CA LYS A 99 13.84 -7.48 -15.01
C LYS A 99 15.35 -7.30 -15.14
N LYS A 100 15.82 -6.49 -16.11
CA LYS A 100 17.24 -6.19 -16.29
C LYS A 100 17.86 -5.57 -15.05
N TRP A 101 17.14 -4.66 -14.37
CA TRP A 101 17.62 -4.06 -13.14
C TRP A 101 17.77 -5.08 -11.99
N VAL A 102 16.86 -6.04 -11.90
CA VAL A 102 16.95 -7.15 -10.93
C VAL A 102 18.10 -8.09 -11.27
N GLU A 103 18.32 -8.40 -12.54
CA GLU A 103 19.45 -9.22 -13.03
C GLU A 103 20.82 -8.62 -12.67
N GLN A 104 20.90 -7.30 -12.56
CA GLN A 104 22.08 -6.57 -12.08
C GLN A 104 22.39 -6.75 -10.59
N GLY A 105 21.61 -7.55 -9.87
CA GLY A 105 21.84 -7.87 -8.45
C GLY A 105 20.92 -7.12 -7.48
N ASN A 106 19.92 -6.40 -7.97
CA ASN A 106 18.96 -5.69 -7.17
C ASN A 106 17.74 -6.55 -6.80
N THR A 107 16.88 -6.02 -5.93
CA THR A 107 15.66 -6.72 -5.47
C THR A 107 14.44 -5.83 -5.70
N LEU A 108 13.44 -6.37 -6.39
CA LEU A 108 12.12 -5.73 -6.54
C LEU A 108 11.11 -6.45 -5.64
N VAL A 109 10.50 -5.72 -4.73
CA VAL A 109 9.42 -6.20 -3.86
C VAL A 109 8.11 -5.52 -4.27
N ILE A 110 7.10 -6.30 -4.60
CA ILE A 110 5.79 -5.79 -5.03
C ILE A 110 4.73 -6.16 -4.00
N LEU A 111 4.09 -5.14 -3.43
CA LEU A 111 2.91 -5.29 -2.58
C LEU A 111 1.67 -4.93 -3.40
N GLY A 112 0.62 -5.74 -3.31
CA GLY A 112 -0.62 -5.49 -4.04
C GLY A 112 -0.73 -6.25 -5.35
N ALA A 113 0.09 -7.28 -5.57
CA ALA A 113 -0.08 -8.19 -6.68
C ALA A 113 -1.44 -8.92 -6.58
N ARG A 114 -2.13 -9.03 -7.73
CA ARG A 114 -3.43 -9.69 -7.79
C ARG A 114 -3.26 -11.20 -7.73
N ALA A 115 -3.85 -11.83 -6.71
CA ALA A 115 -3.97 -13.28 -6.64
C ALA A 115 -5.45 -13.69 -6.60
N PRO A 116 -5.80 -14.90 -7.05
CA PRO A 116 -7.17 -15.39 -7.02
C PRO A 116 -7.67 -15.52 -5.57
N VAL A 117 -8.98 -15.35 -5.40
CA VAL A 117 -9.67 -15.71 -4.14
C VAL A 117 -9.76 -17.23 -4.09
N THR A 118 -9.38 -17.78 -2.95
CA THR A 118 -9.41 -19.22 -2.68
C THR A 118 -10.37 -19.53 -1.52
N PRO A 119 -10.63 -20.81 -1.19
CA PRO A 119 -11.35 -21.21 0.02
C PRO A 119 -10.58 -20.96 1.32
N ALA A 120 -9.40 -20.36 1.27
CA ALA A 120 -8.62 -20.01 2.46
C ALA A 120 -9.44 -19.14 3.42
N PRO A 121 -9.34 -19.35 4.74
CA PRO A 121 -9.95 -18.48 5.73
C PRO A 121 -9.51 -17.03 5.52
N PHE A 122 -10.44 -16.07 5.68
CA PHE A 122 -10.10 -14.65 5.54
C PHE A 122 -9.02 -14.23 6.55
N SER A 123 -9.07 -14.75 7.77
CA SER A 123 -8.06 -14.49 8.80
C SER A 123 -7.37 -15.79 9.18
N SER A 124 -6.05 -15.80 9.10
CA SER A 124 -5.21 -16.95 9.46
C SER A 124 -3.91 -16.50 10.11
N LEU A 125 -3.37 -17.34 11.01
CA LEU A 125 -2.10 -17.12 11.69
C LEU A 125 -1.03 -18.02 11.08
N HIS A 126 0.12 -17.46 10.79
CA HIS A 126 1.23 -18.17 10.16
C HIS A 126 2.51 -17.95 10.93
N PRO A 127 3.26 -19.02 11.26
CA PRO A 127 4.57 -18.90 11.88
C PRO A 127 5.57 -18.29 10.88
N ALA A 128 6.35 -17.32 11.35
CA ALA A 128 7.44 -16.73 10.57
C ALA A 128 8.66 -16.54 11.47
N SER A 129 9.82 -16.28 10.89
CA SER A 129 11.07 -16.08 11.64
C SER A 129 11.01 -14.92 12.63
N ALA A 130 10.15 -13.95 12.39
CA ALA A 130 9.93 -12.78 13.27
C ALA A 130 8.81 -12.97 14.30
N GLY A 131 8.20 -14.17 14.37
CA GLY A 131 7.05 -14.47 15.21
C GLY A 131 5.82 -14.83 14.38
N GLU A 132 4.66 -14.90 15.03
CA GLU A 132 3.40 -15.24 14.38
C GLU A 132 2.86 -14.02 13.59
N ILE A 133 2.49 -14.25 12.33
CA ILE A 133 1.95 -13.23 11.44
C ILE A 133 0.48 -13.53 11.20
N LYS A 134 -0.38 -12.53 11.44
CA LYS A 134 -1.79 -12.58 11.06
C LYS A 134 -1.97 -12.13 9.62
N ILE A 135 -2.68 -12.94 8.83
CA ILE A 135 -3.00 -12.67 7.44
C ILE A 135 -4.52 -12.53 7.30
N ASP A 136 -4.97 -11.36 6.89
CA ASP A 136 -6.39 -11.05 6.71
C ASP A 136 -6.72 -10.94 5.21
N THR A 137 -6.65 -12.06 4.50
CA THR A 137 -7.10 -12.21 3.10
C THR A 137 -7.27 -13.68 2.74
N GLY A 138 -8.34 -14.01 2.01
CA GLY A 138 -8.55 -15.33 1.39
C GLY A 138 -7.85 -15.49 0.05
N ARG A 139 -7.01 -14.54 -0.36
CA ARG A 139 -6.28 -14.64 -1.64
C ARG A 139 -5.01 -15.45 -1.46
N ARG A 140 -4.79 -16.39 -2.39
CA ARG A 140 -3.57 -17.20 -2.46
C ARG A 140 -3.16 -17.36 -3.92
N TYR A 141 -1.88 -17.54 -4.17
CA TYR A 141 -1.34 -17.81 -5.50
C TYR A 141 -0.91 -19.28 -5.59
N PRO A 142 -1.75 -20.16 -6.16
CA PRO A 142 -1.52 -21.61 -6.14
C PRO A 142 -0.37 -22.04 -7.07
N SER A 143 -0.05 -21.25 -8.09
CA SER A 143 0.95 -21.59 -9.12
C SER A 143 2.35 -21.05 -8.83
N ALA A 144 2.62 -20.55 -7.61
CA ALA A 144 3.92 -20.02 -7.25
C ALA A 144 5.02 -21.11 -7.30
N LYS A 145 6.06 -20.87 -8.08
CA LYS A 145 7.20 -21.81 -8.21
C LYS A 145 8.10 -21.82 -6.97
N LYS A 146 8.27 -20.66 -6.33
CA LYS A 146 9.07 -20.52 -5.11
C LYS A 146 8.27 -19.76 -4.05
N GLN A 147 7.69 -20.51 -3.15
CA GLN A 147 6.89 -19.99 -2.04
C GLN A 147 7.82 -19.57 -0.90
N VAL A 148 7.50 -18.46 -0.24
CA VAL A 148 8.23 -17.92 0.92
C VAL A 148 7.36 -17.96 2.17
N LEU A 149 6.08 -17.69 2.01
CA LEU A 149 5.03 -17.86 3.01
C LEU A 149 3.81 -18.42 2.30
N ASP A 150 3.32 -19.54 2.73
CA ASP A 150 2.24 -20.29 2.07
C ASP A 150 1.41 -21.10 3.06
N ASP A 151 0.29 -21.59 2.59
CA ASP A 151 -0.55 -22.59 3.25
C ASP A 151 -1.08 -23.61 2.22
N GLN A 152 -1.96 -24.50 2.67
CA GLN A 152 -2.56 -25.52 1.78
C GLN A 152 -3.35 -24.98 0.59
N PHE A 153 -3.68 -23.67 0.57
CA PHE A 153 -4.42 -23.01 -0.48
C PHE A 153 -3.51 -22.28 -1.49
N GLY A 154 -2.21 -22.14 -1.18
CA GLY A 154 -1.21 -21.50 -2.03
C GLY A 154 -0.38 -20.43 -1.34
N ALA A 155 0.45 -19.75 -2.11
CA ALA A 155 1.39 -18.77 -1.61
C ALA A 155 0.72 -17.42 -1.26
N ILE A 156 1.17 -16.85 -0.15
CA ILE A 156 0.88 -15.48 0.31
C ILE A 156 2.05 -14.57 -0.10
N VAL A 157 3.26 -15.09 0.05
CA VAL A 157 4.50 -14.44 -0.39
C VAL A 157 5.25 -15.42 -1.28
N TRP A 158 5.65 -14.98 -2.45
CA TRP A 158 6.40 -15.84 -3.39
C TRP A 158 7.48 -15.05 -4.13
N LYS A 159 8.41 -15.80 -4.73
CA LYS A 159 9.43 -15.26 -5.61
C LYS A 159 9.20 -15.76 -7.03
N GLU A 160 9.33 -14.87 -7.99
CA GLU A 160 9.33 -15.22 -9.40
C GLU A 160 10.75 -15.59 -9.89
N PRO A 161 10.87 -16.37 -10.97
CA PRO A 161 12.15 -16.92 -11.45
C PRO A 161 13.15 -15.88 -12.00
N VAL A 162 12.75 -14.61 -12.17
CA VAL A 162 13.75 -13.53 -12.22
C VAL A 162 14.28 -13.41 -10.80
N GLU A 163 15.41 -13.96 -10.51
CA GLU A 163 15.89 -14.51 -9.22
C GLU A 163 15.71 -13.66 -7.95
N ARG A 164 15.22 -12.41 -8.03
CA ARG A 164 15.08 -11.49 -6.91
C ARG A 164 13.79 -10.67 -6.86
N VAL A 165 12.77 -11.01 -7.65
CA VAL A 165 11.45 -10.38 -7.53
C VAL A 165 10.66 -11.10 -6.44
N GLN A 166 10.19 -10.35 -5.45
CA GLN A 166 9.36 -10.87 -4.38
C GLN A 166 7.96 -10.23 -4.46
N PHE A 167 6.93 -11.05 -4.35
CA PHE A 167 5.54 -10.64 -4.32
C PHE A 167 4.95 -10.89 -2.94
N ILE A 168 4.23 -9.90 -2.43
CA ILE A 168 3.54 -9.98 -1.15
C ILE A 168 2.10 -9.57 -1.39
N LEU A 169 1.15 -10.41 -0.99
CA LEU A 169 -0.27 -10.06 -1.00
C LEU A 169 -0.54 -9.05 0.12
N PRO A 170 -1.14 -7.91 -0.18
CA PRO A 170 -1.52 -6.98 0.86
C PRO A 170 -2.69 -7.56 1.67
N ALA A 171 -2.71 -7.25 2.95
CA ALA A 171 -3.95 -7.27 3.70
C ALA A 171 -4.92 -6.26 3.07
N PRO A 172 -6.23 -6.54 3.00
CA PRO A 172 -7.21 -5.56 2.57
C PRO A 172 -7.15 -4.34 3.49
N PRO A 173 -7.41 -3.13 2.99
CA PRO A 173 -7.59 -1.98 3.86
C PRO A 173 -8.77 -2.27 4.81
N ILE A 174 -8.55 -2.01 6.07
CA ILE A 174 -9.57 -2.06 7.14
C ILE A 174 -10.59 -0.95 6.91
#